data_0fcc71ed5871a1f1f5ef5ad754d42531
#
_entry.id   0fcc71ed5871a1f1f5ef5ad754d42531
#
_cell.length_a   1.000
_cell.length_b   1.000
_cell.length_c   1.000
_cell.angle_alpha   90.00
_cell.angle_beta   90.00
_cell.angle_gamma   90.00
#
_symmetry.space_group_name_H-M   'P 1'
#
loop_
_entity.id
_entity.type
_entity.pdbx_description
1 polymer ?
#
loop_
_entity_poly.entity_id
_entity_poly.type
_entity_poly.pdbx_seq_one_letter_code
_entity_poly.pdbx_strand_id
1 'polypeptide(L)'
;MAERSELHPRNKHNGQYDFSLLTENCPSLKKFVQLNPYGKQTINFFNPQAVKALNKALLVTHYGIRYWDIPKNYLCPPIPGRADYIHYIADLIDPEGVNMMVKEECDDQPRRQCRCLDIGVGANCIYPIIGHVEYGWT
;
A
#
# COMPACT_ATOMS: atom_id res chain seq x y z
N MET A 1 -8.54 -9.16 -23.79
CA MET A 1 -8.56 -8.74 -22.36
C MET A 1 -7.14 -8.93 -21.84
N ALA A 2 -6.46 -7.88 -21.45
CA ALA A 2 -5.17 -8.04 -20.79
C ALA A 2 -5.42 -8.76 -19.45
N GLU A 3 -4.84 -9.91 -19.26
CA GLU A 3 -4.73 -10.56 -17.97
C GLU A 3 -4.11 -9.52 -17.03
N ARG A 4 -4.84 -9.15 -15.98
CA ARG A 4 -4.20 -8.43 -14.86
C ARG A 4 -3.16 -9.39 -14.32
N SER A 5 -1.88 -9.04 -14.45
CA SER A 5 -0.83 -9.73 -13.72
C SER A 5 -1.24 -9.74 -12.25
N GLU A 6 -1.36 -10.92 -11.69
CA GLU A 6 -1.65 -11.07 -10.27
C GLU A 6 -0.53 -10.37 -9.49
N LEU A 7 -0.91 -9.57 -8.50
CA LEU A 7 0.04 -8.96 -7.60
C LEU A 7 0.69 -10.06 -6.75
N HIS A 8 1.78 -9.71 -6.09
CA HIS A 8 2.46 -10.62 -5.17
C HIS A 8 1.46 -11.26 -4.17
N PRO A 9 1.58 -12.56 -3.83
CA PRO A 9 0.62 -13.26 -2.96
C PRO A 9 0.37 -12.57 -1.61
N ARG A 10 1.39 -11.93 -1.03
CA ARG A 10 1.25 -11.18 0.23
C ARG A 10 0.70 -9.76 0.07
N ASN A 11 0.45 -9.31 -1.16
CA ASN A 11 -0.05 -7.96 -1.39
C ASN A 11 -1.51 -7.85 -0.93
N LYS A 12 -1.77 -6.97 0.02
CA LYS A 12 -3.11 -6.71 0.58
C LYS A 12 -4.11 -6.16 -0.43
N HIS A 13 -3.61 -5.71 -1.58
CA HIS A 13 -4.42 -5.06 -2.62
C HIS A 13 -4.80 -6.02 -3.75
N ASN A 14 -4.61 -7.32 -3.57
CA ASN A 14 -5.15 -8.32 -4.48
C ASN A 14 -6.68 -8.24 -4.51
N GLY A 15 -7.25 -8.30 -5.71
CA GLY A 15 -8.70 -8.25 -5.89
C GLY A 15 -9.25 -6.84 -6.13
N GLN A 16 -10.50 -6.64 -5.76
CA GLN A 16 -11.20 -5.36 -5.93
C GLN A 16 -11.11 -4.51 -4.65
N TYR A 17 -11.13 -3.18 -4.83
CA TYR A 17 -11.17 -2.27 -3.69
C TYR A 17 -12.52 -2.38 -2.96
N ASP A 18 -12.48 -2.50 -1.65
CA ASP A 18 -13.64 -2.35 -0.78
C ASP A 18 -13.89 -0.86 -0.50
N PHE A 19 -14.64 -0.22 -1.38
CA PHE A 19 -14.95 1.21 -1.24
C PHE A 19 -15.79 1.52 0.00
N SER A 20 -16.55 0.56 0.53
CA SER A 20 -17.31 0.74 1.77
C SER A 20 -16.35 0.93 2.94
N LEU A 21 -15.44 0.01 3.11
CA LEU A 21 -14.40 0.09 4.15
C LEU A 21 -13.49 1.31 3.96
N LEU A 22 -13.07 1.59 2.74
CA LEU A 22 -12.18 2.73 2.44
C LEU A 22 -12.85 4.08 2.75
N THR A 23 -14.14 4.23 2.45
CA THR A 23 -14.87 5.47 2.73
C THR A 23 -15.27 5.62 4.19
N GLU A 24 -15.41 4.53 4.92
CA GLU A 24 -15.59 4.54 6.37
C GLU A 24 -14.34 5.08 7.07
N ASN A 25 -13.17 4.55 6.72
CA ASN A 25 -11.89 4.96 7.32
C ASN A 25 -11.38 6.30 6.79
N CYS A 26 -11.76 6.68 5.57
CA CYS A 26 -11.34 7.94 4.93
C CYS A 26 -12.55 8.62 4.26
N PRO A 27 -13.39 9.35 5.02
CA PRO A 27 -14.62 9.96 4.49
C PRO A 27 -14.41 10.94 3.34
N SER A 28 -13.24 11.53 3.21
CA SER A 28 -12.90 12.44 2.09
C SER A 28 -12.91 11.75 0.72
N LEU A 29 -12.83 10.41 0.69
CA LEU A 29 -12.94 9.64 -0.54
C LEU A 29 -14.37 9.60 -1.09
N LYS A 30 -15.40 9.69 -0.24
CA LYS A 30 -16.82 9.53 -0.64
C LYS A 30 -17.23 10.37 -1.86
N LYS A 31 -16.78 11.62 -1.91
CA LYS A 31 -17.14 12.55 -2.99
C LYS A 31 -16.59 12.16 -4.36
N PHE A 32 -15.65 11.23 -4.42
CA PHE A 32 -15.03 10.75 -5.65
C PHE A 32 -15.53 9.37 -6.08
N VAL A 33 -16.23 8.66 -5.20
CA VAL A 33 -16.77 7.34 -5.51
C VAL A 33 -17.98 7.49 -6.42
N GLN A 34 -17.99 6.71 -7.50
CA GLN A 34 -19.07 6.63 -8.47
C GLN A 34 -19.33 5.19 -8.87
N LEU A 35 -20.45 4.92 -9.52
CA LEU A 35 -20.74 3.61 -10.10
C LEU A 35 -20.20 3.55 -11.53
N ASN A 36 -19.58 2.44 -11.88
CA ASN A 36 -19.24 2.14 -13.26
C ASN A 36 -20.47 1.62 -14.02
N PRO A 37 -20.40 1.43 -15.37
CA PRO A 37 -21.52 0.91 -16.16
C PRO A 37 -22.04 -0.48 -15.73
N TYR A 38 -21.26 -1.21 -14.94
CA TYR A 38 -21.60 -2.53 -14.40
C TYR A 38 -22.15 -2.46 -12.97
N GLY A 39 -22.47 -1.26 -12.46
CA GLY A 39 -23.00 -1.06 -11.11
C GLY A 39 -21.98 -1.26 -9.96
N LYS A 40 -20.70 -1.35 -10.26
CA LYS A 40 -19.64 -1.48 -9.25
C LYS A 40 -19.06 -0.13 -8.86
N GLN A 41 -18.76 0.05 -7.58
CA GLN A 41 -18.10 1.25 -7.08
C GLN A 41 -16.70 1.38 -7.67
N THR A 42 -16.35 2.60 -8.05
CA THR A 42 -15.05 2.98 -8.63
C THR A 42 -14.81 4.47 -8.43
N ILE A 43 -13.65 4.97 -8.88
CA ILE A 43 -13.37 6.40 -8.99
C ILE A 43 -13.05 6.76 -10.44
N ASN A 44 -13.03 8.04 -10.74
CA ASN A 44 -12.44 8.52 -12.00
C ASN A 44 -10.91 8.57 -11.86
N PHE A 45 -10.20 7.60 -12.44
CA PHE A 45 -8.74 7.52 -12.40
C PHE A 45 -8.02 8.60 -13.22
N PHE A 46 -8.75 9.35 -14.06
CA PHE A 46 -8.20 10.54 -14.76
C PHE A 46 -8.25 11.79 -13.87
N ASN A 47 -8.92 11.74 -12.73
CA ASN A 47 -8.95 12.85 -11.78
C ASN A 47 -7.82 12.69 -10.74
N PRO A 48 -6.77 13.53 -10.75
CA PRO A 48 -5.66 13.41 -9.81
C PRO A 48 -6.07 13.51 -8.33
N GLN A 49 -7.11 14.29 -8.04
CA GLN A 49 -7.63 14.43 -6.66
C GLN A 49 -8.33 13.15 -6.20
N ALA A 50 -9.06 12.47 -7.08
CA ALA A 50 -9.69 11.19 -6.78
C ALA A 50 -8.63 10.11 -6.55
N VAL A 51 -7.60 10.05 -7.38
CA VAL A 51 -6.48 9.12 -7.24
C VAL A 51 -5.73 9.36 -5.92
N LYS A 52 -5.44 10.62 -5.59
CA LYS A 52 -4.81 10.97 -4.31
C LYS A 52 -5.68 10.56 -3.11
N ALA A 53 -6.99 10.81 -3.18
CA ALA A 53 -7.91 10.43 -2.11
C ALA A 53 -8.00 8.91 -1.94
N LEU A 54 -8.00 8.13 -3.04
CA LEU A 54 -7.98 6.67 -3.00
C LEU A 54 -6.68 6.17 -2.36
N ASN A 55 -5.52 6.63 -2.80
CA ASN A 55 -4.24 6.19 -2.25
C ASN A 55 -4.11 6.56 -0.76
N LYS A 56 -4.58 7.75 -0.36
CA LYS A 56 -4.68 8.11 1.05
C LYS A 56 -5.55 7.14 1.83
N ALA A 57 -6.72 6.79 1.30
CA ALA A 57 -7.63 5.84 1.95
C ALA A 57 -7.01 4.45 2.09
N LEU A 58 -6.25 3.98 1.10
CA LEU A 58 -5.50 2.72 1.18
C LEU A 58 -4.44 2.77 2.29
N LEU A 59 -3.69 3.86 2.42
CA LEU A 59 -2.69 4.02 3.47
C LEU A 59 -3.31 4.07 4.86
N VAL A 60 -4.40 4.80 5.02
CA VAL A 60 -5.12 4.87 6.30
C VAL A 60 -5.67 3.50 6.69
N THR A 61 -6.33 2.82 5.76
CA THR A 61 -7.06 1.57 6.03
C THR A 61 -6.13 0.38 6.24
N HIS A 62 -5.11 0.24 5.40
CA HIS A 62 -4.28 -0.97 5.37
C HIS A 62 -2.93 -0.83 6.04
N TYR A 63 -2.45 0.40 6.24
CA TYR A 63 -1.12 0.66 6.83
C TYR A 63 -1.18 1.50 8.11
N GLY A 64 -2.37 1.86 8.58
CA GLY A 64 -2.56 2.60 9.84
C GLY A 64 -1.98 4.02 9.83
N ILE A 65 -1.81 4.62 8.67
CA ILE A 65 -1.24 5.96 8.52
C ILE A 65 -2.30 7.00 8.87
N ARG A 66 -2.08 7.74 9.95
CA ARG A 66 -3.04 8.76 10.42
C ARG A 66 -3.06 10.01 9.56
N TYR A 67 -1.91 10.41 9.05
CA TYR A 67 -1.76 11.59 8.21
C TYR A 67 -0.82 11.31 7.04
N TRP A 68 -1.28 11.60 5.84
CA TRP A 68 -0.47 11.56 4.63
C TRP A 68 -1.02 12.56 3.62
N ASP A 69 -0.13 13.34 3.04
CA ASP A 69 -0.44 14.26 1.97
C ASP A 69 0.78 14.46 1.07
N ILE A 70 0.56 14.90 -0.15
CA ILE A 70 1.59 15.29 -1.10
C ILE A 70 1.28 16.68 -1.68
N PRO A 71 2.31 17.50 -1.94
CA PRO A 71 2.11 18.81 -2.54
C PRO A 71 1.40 18.72 -3.90
N LYS A 72 0.82 19.82 -4.34
CA LYS A 72 0.24 19.93 -5.69
C LYS A 72 1.34 19.69 -6.73
N ASN A 73 0.96 19.08 -7.85
CA ASN A 73 1.85 18.78 -8.99
C ASN A 73 2.92 17.71 -8.74
N TYR A 74 2.90 17.06 -7.58
CA TYR A 74 3.71 15.86 -7.37
C TYR A 74 2.95 14.61 -7.81
N LEU A 75 3.69 13.62 -8.32
CA LEU A 75 3.14 12.35 -8.73
C LEU A 75 2.55 11.61 -7.52
N CYS A 76 1.30 11.16 -7.64
CA CYS A 76 0.71 10.24 -6.69
C CYS A 76 0.90 8.80 -7.20
N PRO A 77 1.81 8.02 -6.62
CA PRO A 77 2.07 6.65 -7.07
C PRO A 77 0.91 5.72 -6.70
N PRO A 78 0.62 4.71 -7.51
CA PRO A 78 -0.36 3.69 -7.18
C PRO A 78 0.18 2.80 -6.03
N ILE A 79 -0.50 2.81 -4.89
CA ILE A 79 -0.10 2.03 -3.70
C ILE A 79 0.03 0.53 -4.00
N PRO A 80 -0.92 -0.13 -4.72
CA PRO A 80 -0.83 -1.56 -4.98
C PRO A 80 0.47 -1.98 -5.67
N GLY A 81 0.88 -1.29 -6.73
CA GLY A 81 2.12 -1.60 -7.44
C GLY A 81 3.38 -1.28 -6.62
N ARG A 82 3.32 -0.30 -5.73
CA ARG A 82 4.43 0.03 -4.83
C ARG A 82 4.56 -1.00 -3.71
N ALA A 83 3.45 -1.48 -3.17
CA ALA A 83 3.45 -2.60 -2.22
C ALA A 83 4.01 -3.87 -2.86
N ASP A 84 3.66 -4.14 -4.09
CA ASP A 84 4.16 -5.27 -4.85
C ASP A 84 5.69 -5.29 -4.92
N TYR A 85 6.28 -4.16 -5.28
CA TYR A 85 7.73 -4.00 -5.32
C TYR A 85 8.39 -4.28 -3.96
N ILE A 86 7.83 -3.80 -2.86
CA ILE A 86 8.37 -4.04 -1.51
C ILE A 86 8.29 -5.52 -1.14
N HIS A 87 7.21 -6.24 -1.50
CA HIS A 87 7.11 -7.67 -1.26
C HIS A 87 8.17 -8.47 -2.01
N TYR A 88 8.46 -8.12 -3.28
CA TYR A 88 9.54 -8.77 -4.03
C TYR A 88 10.93 -8.45 -3.47
N ILE A 89 11.17 -7.22 -3.02
CA ILE A 89 12.43 -6.89 -2.33
C ILE A 89 12.56 -7.69 -1.04
N ALA A 90 11.49 -7.86 -0.29
CA ALA A 90 11.47 -8.68 0.92
C ALA A 90 11.86 -10.13 0.63
N ASP A 91 11.34 -10.73 -0.45
CA ASP A 91 11.73 -12.09 -0.87
C ASP A 91 13.20 -12.20 -1.25
N LEU A 92 13.78 -11.16 -1.83
CA LEU A 92 15.21 -11.14 -2.16
C LEU A 92 16.10 -11.05 -0.90
N ILE A 93 15.63 -10.33 0.13
CA ILE A 93 16.37 -10.16 1.39
C ILE A 93 16.27 -11.41 2.26
N ASP A 94 15.13 -12.06 2.27
CA ASP A 94 14.82 -13.22 3.08
C ASP A 94 14.07 -14.31 2.27
N PRO A 95 14.77 -15.02 1.36
CA PRO A 95 14.15 -15.98 0.46
C PRO A 95 13.43 -17.12 1.17
N GLU A 96 13.85 -17.47 2.37
CA GLU A 96 13.26 -18.55 3.17
C GLU A 96 12.14 -18.08 4.10
N GLY A 97 11.92 -16.75 4.21
CA GLY A 97 10.89 -16.16 5.06
C GLY A 97 11.11 -16.34 6.56
N VAL A 98 12.29 -16.77 6.96
CA VAL A 98 12.62 -17.11 8.36
C VAL A 98 12.63 -15.90 9.26
N ASN A 99 13.05 -14.75 8.76
CA ASN A 99 13.15 -13.50 9.53
C ASN A 99 11.88 -12.66 9.46
N MET A 100 10.95 -12.98 8.56
CA MET A 100 9.73 -12.22 8.33
C MET A 100 8.51 -12.77 9.06
N MET A 101 8.58 -13.97 9.64
CA MET A 101 7.46 -14.53 10.38
C MET A 101 7.15 -13.67 11.60
N VAL A 102 5.90 -13.22 11.64
CA VAL A 102 5.30 -12.47 12.74
C VAL A 102 5.53 -13.21 14.06
N LYS A 103 5.83 -12.44 15.09
CA LYS A 103 5.98 -12.82 16.48
C LYS A 103 5.04 -13.96 16.89
N GLU A 104 5.54 -15.17 17.01
CA GLU A 104 5.06 -16.04 18.04
C GLU A 104 5.80 -15.66 19.33
N GLU A 105 5.08 -15.48 20.41
CA GLU A 105 5.52 -14.86 21.67
C GLU A 105 6.62 -15.62 22.45
N CYS A 106 7.28 -16.58 21.82
CA CYS A 106 8.19 -17.52 22.50
C CYS A 106 9.59 -17.64 21.89
N ASP A 107 10.01 -16.77 20.99
CA ASP A 107 11.34 -16.89 20.37
C ASP A 107 12.29 -15.77 20.81
N ASP A 108 13.19 -16.10 21.75
CA ASP A 108 14.26 -15.21 22.27
C ASP A 108 15.42 -15.00 21.28
N GLN A 109 15.29 -15.41 20.02
CA GLN A 109 16.32 -15.22 19.01
C GLN A 109 16.31 -13.78 18.49
N PRO A 110 17.44 -13.08 18.48
CA PRO A 110 17.53 -11.72 17.92
C PRO A 110 17.30 -11.78 16.40
N ARG A 111 16.13 -11.39 15.96
CA ARG A 111 15.81 -11.29 14.53
C ARG A 111 16.73 -10.25 13.88
N ARG A 112 17.26 -10.58 12.71
CA ARG A 112 18.03 -9.61 11.91
C ARG A 112 17.09 -8.45 11.53
N GLN A 113 17.30 -7.32 12.18
CA GLN A 113 16.60 -6.08 11.80
C GLN A 113 17.14 -5.62 10.45
N CYS A 114 16.29 -5.55 9.45
CA CYS A 114 16.66 -5.01 8.15
C CYS A 114 16.65 -3.48 8.21
N ARG A 115 17.79 -2.86 7.90
CA ARG A 115 17.93 -1.41 7.77
C ARG A 115 17.93 -1.04 6.30
N CYS A 116 17.05 -0.13 5.91
CA CYS A 116 16.88 0.29 4.52
C CYS A 116 17.16 1.78 4.35
N LEU A 117 17.76 2.13 3.22
CA LEU A 117 17.92 3.51 2.80
C LEU A 117 17.24 3.68 1.43
N ASP A 118 16.25 4.53 1.37
CA ASP A 118 15.59 4.90 0.11
C ASP A 118 16.21 6.20 -0.43
N ILE A 119 17.00 6.08 -1.50
CA ILE A 119 17.60 7.22 -2.19
C ILE A 119 16.60 7.71 -3.24
N GLY A 120 16.11 8.96 -3.06
CA GLY A 120 15.11 9.52 -3.96
C GLY A 120 13.67 9.17 -3.57
N VAL A 121 13.40 9.04 -2.28
CA VAL A 121 12.08 8.73 -1.71
C VAL A 121 10.93 9.62 -2.23
N GLY A 122 11.24 10.79 -2.75
CA GLY A 122 10.27 11.75 -3.28
C GLY A 122 9.37 12.36 -2.20
N ALA A 123 8.26 12.96 -2.66
CA ALA A 123 7.32 13.64 -1.76
C ALA A 123 6.33 12.69 -1.06
N ASN A 124 6.26 11.43 -1.46
CA ASN A 124 5.20 10.50 -1.05
C ASN A 124 5.62 9.50 0.04
N CYS A 125 6.90 9.19 0.17
CA CYS A 125 7.47 8.30 1.19
C CYS A 125 6.86 6.88 1.24
N ILE A 126 6.32 6.37 0.13
CA ILE A 126 5.51 5.15 0.10
C ILE A 126 6.33 3.89 0.40
N TYR A 127 7.53 3.74 -0.17
CA TYR A 127 8.34 2.55 0.06
C TYR A 127 8.77 2.38 1.51
N PRO A 128 9.30 3.43 2.20
CA PRO A 128 9.59 3.34 3.62
C PRO A 128 8.35 3.02 4.46
N ILE A 129 7.21 3.62 4.17
CA ILE A 129 5.96 3.36 4.88
C ILE A 129 5.58 1.89 4.77
N ILE A 130 5.54 1.34 3.56
CA ILE A 130 5.13 -0.04 3.32
C ILE A 130 6.15 -1.02 3.93
N GLY A 131 7.44 -0.80 3.71
CA GLY A 131 8.50 -1.65 4.25
C GLY A 131 8.50 -1.67 5.78
N HIS A 132 8.26 -0.53 6.41
CA HIS A 132 8.15 -0.45 7.86
C HIS A 132 6.90 -1.20 8.40
N VAL A 133 5.74 -0.95 7.80
CA VAL A 133 4.47 -1.54 8.29
C VAL A 133 4.40 -3.04 8.04
N GLU A 134 4.83 -3.51 6.87
CA GLU A 134 4.73 -4.92 6.50
C GLU A 134 5.86 -5.78 7.09
N TYR A 135 7.05 -5.22 7.23
CA TYR A 135 8.27 -5.99 7.56
C TYR A 135 9.07 -5.44 8.75
N GLY A 136 8.63 -4.35 9.35
CA GLY A 136 9.36 -3.71 10.47
C GLY A 136 10.73 -3.15 10.07
N TRP A 137 10.94 -2.86 8.80
CA TRP A 137 12.20 -2.25 8.33
C TRP A 137 12.41 -0.87 8.95
N THR A 138 13.66 -0.52 9.22
CA THR A 138 14.08 0.76 9.82
C THR A 138 15.05 1.51 8.93
#